data_8d39649093c110dfd5c0ccb585e798bd
#
_entry.id   8d39649093c110dfd5c0ccb585e798bd
#
_cell.length_a   1.000
_cell.length_b   1.000
_cell.length_c   1.000
_cell.angle_alpha   90.00
_cell.angle_beta   90.00
_cell.angle_gamma   90.00
#
_symmetry.space_group_name_H-M   'P 1'
#
loop_
_entity.id
_entity.type
_entity.pdbx_description
1 polymer ?
#
loop_
_entity_poly.entity_id
_entity_poly.type
_entity_poly.pdbx_seq_one_letter_code
_entity_poly.pdbx_strand_id
1 'polypeptide(L)'
;MNTETKNAILITDKDAQYDERAKRLLGQKSILAHILVKTVDEFMGMKPKDVISYIEGEPFINTVPVEPGLTNTVVEKDGQRVVGFNSENQELHEGTIRFDIIFYVRMKDGLSQIIVNVEAQKDEPEKYEILNRAIFYVSRMISSQKEKDFSNSNYNDIKRVYSIWVCMNMPENSLEHIHLVKDSLVNSHAWKGKLDLINIVMIGLAEELPEHEEKYELHRLLGALLSQNLSVNEKLNIIGNEYDIPMEEDFREDVSVMCNLSQKIKETGIEIGKKEMIVKMHSKGYTTAQIADVAGMEEKQIEEIIKNADLLPA
;
A
#
# COMPACT_ATOMS: atom_id res chain seq x y z
N MET A 1 -27.26 16.90 9.04
CA MET A 1 -25.86 16.57 8.82
C MET A 1 -25.28 17.68 7.98
N ASN A 2 -24.27 18.36 8.49
CA ASN A 2 -23.66 19.54 7.90
C ASN A 2 -23.02 19.20 6.53
N THR A 3 -22.97 20.16 5.60
CA THR A 3 -22.39 19.97 4.25
C THR A 3 -20.92 19.59 4.31
N GLU A 4 -20.15 20.17 5.25
CA GLU A 4 -18.74 19.80 5.49
C GLU A 4 -18.60 18.36 5.98
N THR A 5 -19.43 17.95 6.93
CA THR A 5 -19.45 16.55 7.38
C THR A 5 -19.82 15.59 6.25
N LYS A 6 -20.78 15.98 5.39
CA LYS A 6 -21.12 15.18 4.20
C LYS A 6 -19.97 15.11 3.20
N ASN A 7 -19.31 16.24 2.94
CA ASN A 7 -18.16 16.29 2.03
C ASN A 7 -16.96 15.50 2.58
N ALA A 8 -16.67 15.63 3.88
CA ALA A 8 -15.62 14.85 4.55
C ALA A 8 -15.91 13.34 4.47
N ILE A 9 -17.14 12.92 4.73
CA ILE A 9 -17.56 11.51 4.60
C ILE A 9 -17.41 11.03 3.15
N LEU A 10 -17.84 11.82 2.16
CA LEU A 10 -17.73 11.45 0.74
C LEU A 10 -16.28 11.34 0.26
N ILE A 11 -15.37 12.16 0.80
CA ILE A 11 -13.94 12.04 0.48
C ILE A 11 -13.39 10.78 1.13
N THR A 12 -13.66 10.56 2.41
CA THR A 12 -13.22 9.36 3.15
C THR A 12 -13.70 8.07 2.48
N ASP A 13 -14.95 8.05 1.99
CA ASP A 13 -15.48 6.90 1.26
C ASP A 13 -14.75 6.66 -0.08
N LYS A 14 -14.39 7.74 -0.80
CA LYS A 14 -13.66 7.65 -2.06
C LYS A 14 -12.19 7.25 -1.85
N ASP A 15 -11.56 7.78 -0.83
CA ASP A 15 -10.19 7.40 -0.45
C ASP A 15 -10.13 5.92 -0.07
N ALA A 16 -11.11 5.43 0.70
CA ALA A 16 -11.20 4.01 1.06
C ALA A 16 -11.41 3.11 -0.18
N GLN A 17 -12.24 3.54 -1.15
CA GLN A 17 -12.44 2.81 -2.39
C GLN A 17 -11.17 2.81 -3.26
N TYR A 18 -10.45 3.94 -3.32
CA TYR A 18 -9.16 4.04 -4.02
C TYR A 18 -8.15 3.07 -3.42
N ASP A 19 -8.02 3.07 -2.10
CA ASP A 19 -7.12 2.19 -1.35
C ASP A 19 -7.44 0.70 -1.60
N GLU A 20 -8.72 0.32 -1.57
CA GLU A 20 -9.16 -1.05 -1.90
C GLU A 20 -8.75 -1.47 -3.31
N ARG A 21 -8.94 -0.58 -4.33
CA ARG A 21 -8.57 -0.88 -5.71
C ARG A 21 -7.05 -0.94 -5.90
N ALA A 22 -6.30 -0.03 -5.25
CA ALA A 22 -4.85 -0.07 -5.25
C ALA A 22 -4.32 -1.39 -4.69
N LYS A 23 -4.88 -1.87 -3.57
CA LYS A 23 -4.54 -3.17 -2.98
C LYS A 23 -4.87 -4.35 -3.91
N ARG A 24 -6.00 -4.32 -4.58
CA ARG A 24 -6.37 -5.36 -5.56
C ARG A 24 -5.38 -5.41 -6.73
N LEU A 25 -4.99 -4.26 -7.26
CA LEU A 25 -4.00 -4.18 -8.34
C LEU A 25 -2.62 -4.65 -7.88
N LEU A 26 -2.15 -4.15 -6.73
CA LEU A 26 -0.88 -4.58 -6.13
C LEU A 26 -0.87 -6.07 -5.78
N GLY A 27 -2.01 -6.64 -5.38
CA GLY A 27 -2.16 -8.05 -5.04
C GLY A 27 -2.14 -9.01 -6.22
N GLN A 28 -2.13 -8.51 -7.45
CA GLN A 28 -2.02 -9.38 -8.62
C GLN A 28 -0.64 -10.02 -8.72
N LYS A 29 -0.59 -11.33 -8.97
CA LYS A 29 0.66 -12.09 -9.02
C LYS A 29 1.68 -11.54 -10.02
N SER A 30 1.21 -10.99 -11.14
CA SER A 30 2.07 -10.34 -12.13
C SER A 30 2.78 -9.12 -11.55
N ILE A 31 2.07 -8.26 -10.80
CA ILE A 31 2.66 -7.10 -10.11
C ILE A 31 3.57 -7.55 -8.97
N LEU A 32 3.11 -8.48 -8.14
CA LEU A 32 3.91 -9.01 -7.02
C LEU A 32 5.20 -9.65 -7.50
N ALA A 33 5.20 -10.32 -8.65
CA ALA A 33 6.42 -10.90 -9.22
C ALA A 33 7.46 -9.82 -9.58
N HIS A 34 7.05 -8.67 -10.11
CA HIS A 34 7.94 -7.53 -10.34
C HIS A 34 8.51 -6.95 -9.05
N ILE A 35 7.71 -6.88 -7.99
CA ILE A 35 8.18 -6.48 -6.66
C ILE A 35 9.22 -7.49 -6.16
N LEU A 36 8.92 -8.78 -6.18
CA LEU A 36 9.77 -9.84 -5.64
C LEU A 36 11.15 -9.91 -6.30
N VAL A 37 11.26 -9.76 -7.64
CA VAL A 37 12.54 -9.81 -8.34
C VAL A 37 13.47 -8.63 -8.02
N LYS A 38 12.95 -7.56 -7.44
CA LYS A 38 13.73 -6.38 -7.05
C LYS A 38 13.94 -6.26 -5.54
N THR A 39 13.19 -7.01 -4.73
CA THR A 39 13.16 -6.83 -3.25
C THR A 39 13.52 -8.08 -2.47
N VAL A 40 13.48 -9.25 -3.07
CA VAL A 40 13.73 -10.53 -2.39
C VAL A 40 14.93 -11.22 -3.04
N ASP A 41 16.00 -11.38 -2.25
CA ASP A 41 17.31 -11.87 -2.72
C ASP A 41 17.21 -13.16 -3.54
N GLU A 42 16.32 -14.08 -3.13
CA GLU A 42 16.12 -15.37 -3.81
C GLU A 42 15.62 -15.25 -5.24
N PHE A 43 14.95 -14.16 -5.58
CA PHE A 43 14.38 -13.92 -6.90
C PHE A 43 15.13 -12.89 -7.73
N MET A 44 16.15 -12.24 -7.16
CA MET A 44 16.96 -11.27 -7.89
C MET A 44 17.57 -11.90 -9.15
N GLY A 45 17.47 -11.18 -10.27
CA GLY A 45 17.95 -11.63 -11.59
C GLY A 45 17.04 -12.64 -12.31
N MET A 46 15.91 -13.06 -11.72
CA MET A 46 14.88 -13.83 -12.42
C MET A 46 13.99 -12.89 -13.25
N LYS A 47 13.34 -13.48 -14.27
CA LYS A 47 12.29 -12.77 -14.99
C LYS A 47 10.99 -12.80 -14.15
N PRO A 48 10.23 -11.70 -14.05
CA PRO A 48 8.99 -11.68 -13.25
C PRO A 48 8.03 -12.82 -13.58
N LYS A 49 7.83 -13.14 -14.87
CA LYS A 49 6.96 -14.24 -15.31
C LYS A 49 7.33 -15.60 -14.74
N ASP A 50 8.61 -15.84 -14.48
CA ASP A 50 9.09 -17.10 -13.94
C ASP A 50 8.85 -17.17 -12.41
N VAL A 51 8.75 -16.01 -11.75
CA VAL A 51 8.50 -15.91 -10.30
C VAL A 51 7.03 -16.13 -9.94
N ILE A 52 6.10 -15.88 -10.85
CA ILE A 52 4.66 -16.06 -10.61
C ILE A 52 4.35 -17.46 -10.06
N SER A 53 5.01 -18.50 -10.57
CA SER A 53 4.80 -19.88 -10.14
C SER A 53 5.25 -20.19 -8.70
N TYR A 54 6.08 -19.31 -8.11
CA TYR A 54 6.53 -19.45 -6.71
C TYR A 54 5.56 -18.80 -5.72
N ILE A 55 4.64 -17.93 -6.18
CA ILE A 55 3.61 -17.32 -5.33
C ILE A 55 2.52 -18.36 -5.08
N GLU A 56 2.37 -18.79 -3.81
CA GLU A 56 1.41 -19.81 -3.42
C GLU A 56 -0.01 -19.26 -3.29
N GLY A 57 -0.98 -20.01 -3.78
CA GLY A 57 -2.40 -19.65 -3.70
C GLY A 57 -2.72 -18.32 -4.36
N GLU A 58 -3.83 -17.71 -3.99
CA GLU A 58 -4.15 -16.32 -4.33
C GLU A 58 -3.71 -15.41 -3.19
N PRO A 59 -3.04 -14.26 -3.51
CA PRO A 59 -2.68 -13.28 -2.49
C PRO A 59 -3.91 -12.79 -1.74
N PHE A 60 -3.78 -12.71 -0.42
CA PHE A 60 -4.89 -12.33 0.43
C PHE A 60 -4.91 -10.81 0.59
N ILE A 61 -6.00 -10.19 0.15
CA ILE A 61 -6.25 -8.76 0.29
C ILE A 61 -7.21 -8.55 1.46
N ASN A 62 -6.89 -7.64 2.35
CA ASN A 62 -7.60 -7.42 3.62
C ASN A 62 -9.11 -7.16 3.44
N THR A 63 -9.92 -8.16 3.79
CA THR A 63 -11.38 -8.02 3.89
C THR A 63 -11.98 -8.70 5.13
N VAL A 64 -11.19 -9.44 5.91
CA VAL A 64 -11.71 -10.24 7.04
C VAL A 64 -10.82 -10.12 8.28
N PRO A 65 -11.39 -9.79 9.46
CA PRO A 65 -10.67 -9.77 10.74
C PRO A 65 -10.21 -11.15 11.19
N VAL A 66 -9.05 -11.17 11.89
CA VAL A 66 -8.44 -12.37 12.42
C VAL A 66 -8.61 -12.45 13.92
N GLU A 67 -9.19 -13.52 14.39
CA GLU A 67 -9.18 -13.82 15.83
C GLU A 67 -7.88 -14.56 16.24
N PRO A 68 -7.27 -14.22 17.40
CA PRO A 68 -6.10 -14.93 17.92
C PRO A 68 -6.40 -16.40 18.16
N GLY A 69 -5.52 -17.29 17.74
CA GLY A 69 -5.62 -18.71 18.00
C GLY A 69 -6.60 -19.49 17.11
N LEU A 70 -7.37 -18.85 16.26
CA LEU A 70 -8.10 -19.55 15.21
C LEU A 70 -7.15 -19.83 14.05
N THR A 71 -6.82 -21.11 13.89
CA THR A 71 -6.00 -21.60 12.80
C THR A 71 -6.66 -21.29 11.48
N ASN A 72 -5.92 -20.63 10.60
CA ASN A 72 -6.28 -20.60 9.19
C ASN A 72 -6.38 -22.04 8.72
N THR A 73 -7.54 -22.40 8.19
CA THR A 73 -7.73 -23.73 7.64
C THR A 73 -6.80 -23.90 6.46
N VAL A 74 -5.76 -24.69 6.63
CA VAL A 74 -4.88 -25.08 5.53
C VAL A 74 -5.68 -26.05 4.68
N VAL A 75 -6.12 -25.61 3.52
CA VAL A 75 -6.69 -26.50 2.51
C VAL A 75 -5.57 -26.83 1.54
N GLU A 76 -5.06 -28.05 1.60
CA GLU A 76 -4.20 -28.57 0.54
C GLU A 76 -5.07 -28.91 -0.67
N LYS A 77 -4.88 -28.17 -1.76
CA LYS A 77 -5.45 -28.46 -3.05
C LYS A 77 -4.31 -28.60 -4.05
N ASP A 78 -4.15 -29.76 -4.64
CA ASP A 78 -3.13 -30.06 -5.66
C ASP A 78 -1.67 -29.84 -5.22
N GLY A 79 -1.37 -30.08 -3.94
CA GLY A 79 -0.02 -29.88 -3.38
C GLY A 79 0.38 -28.42 -3.17
N GLN A 80 -0.53 -27.49 -3.38
CA GLN A 80 -0.35 -26.07 -3.04
C GLN A 80 -1.10 -25.76 -1.75
N ARG A 81 -0.42 -25.07 -0.84
CA ARG A 81 -1.01 -24.57 0.39
C ARG A 81 -1.89 -23.37 0.07
N VAL A 82 -3.20 -23.57 0.02
CA VAL A 82 -4.14 -22.45 0.00
C VAL A 82 -4.32 -21.99 1.44
N VAL A 83 -3.65 -20.90 1.80
CA VAL A 83 -3.76 -20.35 3.15
C VAL A 83 -4.71 -19.16 3.08
N GLY A 84 -5.88 -19.32 3.66
CA GLY A 84 -6.70 -18.17 4.05
C GLY A 84 -6.00 -17.48 5.21
N PHE A 85 -5.31 -16.36 4.94
CA PHE A 85 -4.76 -15.54 6.01
C PHE A 85 -5.84 -14.68 6.60
N ASN A 86 -5.81 -14.68 7.85
CA ASN A 86 -6.38 -13.68 8.69
C ASN A 86 -5.42 -12.47 8.63
N SER A 87 -5.80 -11.39 7.98
CA SER A 87 -4.99 -10.18 7.82
C SER A 87 -4.91 -9.34 9.10
N GLU A 88 -5.71 -9.68 10.12
CA GLU A 88 -5.67 -9.03 11.42
C GLU A 88 -4.96 -9.91 12.44
N ASN A 89 -4.03 -9.36 13.17
CA ASN A 89 -3.34 -10.03 14.27
C ASN A 89 -3.76 -9.35 15.57
N GLN A 90 -4.68 -9.99 16.33
CA GLN A 90 -5.10 -9.55 17.65
C GLN A 90 -4.31 -10.27 18.73
N GLU A 91 -3.73 -9.53 19.66
CA GLU A 91 -3.32 -10.05 20.96
C GLU A 91 -4.20 -9.47 22.07
N LEU A 92 -4.41 -10.26 23.12
CA LEU A 92 -5.10 -9.79 24.33
C LEU A 92 -4.46 -8.49 24.82
N HIS A 93 -5.23 -7.39 24.75
CA HIS A 93 -4.86 -6.01 25.17
C HIS A 93 -4.04 -5.16 24.18
N GLU A 94 -3.68 -5.63 22.98
CA GLU A 94 -2.82 -4.87 22.04
C GLU A 94 -3.55 -4.32 20.78
N GLY A 95 -4.83 -4.55 20.64
CA GLY A 95 -5.60 -4.12 19.46
C GLY A 95 -5.36 -4.98 18.22
N THR A 96 -6.05 -4.63 17.14
CA THR A 96 -6.01 -5.36 15.87
C THR A 96 -5.02 -4.72 14.91
N ILE A 97 -4.09 -5.51 14.35
CA ILE A 97 -3.22 -5.10 13.24
C ILE A 97 -3.77 -5.68 11.97
N ARG A 98 -3.92 -4.83 10.95
CA ARG A 98 -4.33 -5.21 9.61
C ARG A 98 -3.15 -5.12 8.67
N PHE A 99 -2.92 -6.16 7.91
CA PHE A 99 -1.95 -6.21 6.83
C PHE A 99 -2.68 -6.04 5.49
N ASP A 100 -2.10 -5.31 4.57
CA ASP A 100 -2.76 -5.00 3.30
C ASP A 100 -2.81 -6.22 2.37
N ILE A 101 -1.67 -6.82 2.08
CA ILE A 101 -1.56 -7.98 1.18
C ILE A 101 -0.59 -8.97 1.78
N ILE A 102 -1.06 -10.17 2.13
CA ILE A 102 -0.21 -11.24 2.66
C ILE A 102 -0.26 -12.45 1.74
N PHE A 103 0.89 -13.06 1.51
CA PHE A 103 1.01 -14.29 0.74
C PHE A 103 2.28 -15.06 1.10
N TYR A 104 2.29 -16.34 0.77
CA TYR A 104 3.49 -17.18 0.83
C TYR A 104 4.18 -17.24 -0.52
N VAL A 105 5.50 -17.31 -0.47
CA VAL A 105 6.32 -17.54 -1.64
C VAL A 105 7.21 -18.74 -1.37
N ARG A 106 7.18 -19.70 -2.26
CA ARG A 106 8.04 -20.88 -2.19
C ARG A 106 9.45 -20.49 -2.60
N MET A 107 10.45 -21.01 -1.88
CA MET A 107 11.85 -20.83 -2.27
C MET A 107 12.18 -21.60 -3.57
N LYS A 108 13.23 -21.19 -4.27
CA LYS A 108 13.69 -21.84 -5.50
C LYS A 108 13.99 -23.33 -5.32
N ASP A 109 14.48 -23.72 -4.16
CA ASP A 109 14.77 -25.11 -3.82
C ASP A 109 13.55 -25.91 -3.35
N GLY A 110 12.42 -25.23 -3.18
CA GLY A 110 11.15 -25.81 -2.73
C GLY A 110 11.12 -26.24 -1.26
N LEU A 111 12.20 -26.03 -0.49
CA LEU A 111 12.34 -26.54 0.87
C LEU A 111 11.76 -25.60 1.93
N SER A 112 11.65 -24.32 1.64
CA SER A 112 11.16 -23.32 2.60
C SER A 112 10.21 -22.32 1.96
N GLN A 113 9.50 -21.60 2.79
CA GLN A 113 8.58 -20.53 2.38
C GLN A 113 9.01 -19.23 3.07
N ILE A 114 8.72 -18.13 2.41
CA ILE A 114 8.80 -16.80 3.00
C ILE A 114 7.39 -16.22 3.10
N ILE A 115 7.18 -15.36 4.09
CA ILE A 115 5.94 -14.62 4.26
C ILE A 115 6.21 -13.21 3.76
N VAL A 116 5.39 -12.73 2.84
CA VAL A 116 5.51 -11.38 2.30
C VAL A 116 4.24 -10.61 2.64
N ASN A 117 4.42 -9.41 3.17
CA ASN A 117 3.37 -8.43 3.35
C ASN A 117 3.72 -7.20 2.52
N VAL A 118 2.77 -6.73 1.74
CA VAL A 118 2.91 -5.48 0.97
C VAL A 118 1.91 -4.47 1.53
N GLU A 119 2.43 -3.34 1.98
CA GLU A 119 1.66 -2.23 2.52
C GLU A 119 1.71 -1.05 1.55
N ALA A 120 0.54 -0.51 1.18
CA ALA A 120 0.44 0.70 0.40
C ALA A 120 0.19 1.89 1.32
N GLN A 121 1.10 2.86 1.33
CA GLN A 121 1.01 4.07 2.15
C GLN A 121 0.94 5.30 1.24
N LYS A 122 -0.19 6.01 1.27
CA LYS A 122 -0.43 7.17 0.39
C LYS A 122 0.39 8.39 0.79
N ASP A 123 0.41 8.70 2.08
CA ASP A 123 1.12 9.85 2.63
C ASP A 123 1.87 9.45 3.90
N GLU A 124 2.96 10.13 4.22
CA GLU A 124 3.68 9.91 5.47
C GLU A 124 2.82 10.36 6.66
N PRO A 125 2.63 9.49 7.68
CA PRO A 125 1.74 9.83 8.80
C PRO A 125 2.37 10.90 9.70
N GLU A 126 1.60 11.92 10.08
CA GLU A 126 2.06 12.98 11.00
C GLU A 126 2.27 12.51 12.44
N LYS A 127 1.63 11.40 12.86
CA LYS A 127 1.60 10.95 14.26
C LYS A 127 2.68 9.96 14.65
N TYR A 128 3.33 9.33 13.69
CA TYR A 128 4.35 8.30 13.92
C TYR A 128 5.25 8.13 12.70
N GLU A 129 6.47 7.69 12.93
CA GLU A 129 7.44 7.35 11.89
C GLU A 129 7.04 6.02 11.23
N ILE A 130 6.94 6.00 9.92
CA ILE A 130 6.51 4.82 9.15
C ILE A 130 7.46 3.62 9.34
N LEU A 131 8.76 3.86 9.49
CA LEU A 131 9.74 2.81 9.76
C LEU A 131 9.49 2.10 11.10
N ASN A 132 9.09 2.85 12.15
CA ASN A 132 8.76 2.25 13.44
C ASN A 132 7.53 1.33 13.33
N ARG A 133 6.54 1.71 12.52
CA ARG A 133 5.39 0.86 12.20
C ARG A 133 5.83 -0.39 11.44
N ALA A 134 6.70 -0.26 10.45
CA ALA A 134 7.21 -1.40 9.68
C ALA A 134 7.98 -2.40 10.57
N ILE A 135 8.80 -1.92 11.50
CA ILE A 135 9.50 -2.75 12.50
C ILE A 135 8.48 -3.50 13.38
N PHE A 136 7.45 -2.81 13.85
CA PHE A 136 6.40 -3.42 14.66
C PHE A 136 5.65 -4.51 13.86
N TYR A 137 5.29 -4.23 12.61
CA TYR A 137 4.58 -5.18 11.75
C TYR A 137 5.40 -6.44 11.46
N VAL A 138 6.66 -6.31 11.07
CA VAL A 138 7.52 -7.47 10.79
C VAL A 138 7.74 -8.31 12.05
N SER A 139 7.85 -7.67 13.22
CA SER A 139 7.97 -8.37 14.52
C SER A 139 6.71 -9.17 14.84
N ARG A 140 5.55 -8.61 14.56
CA ARG A 140 4.26 -9.30 14.69
C ARG A 140 4.14 -10.50 13.74
N MET A 141 4.57 -10.37 12.50
CA MET A 141 4.57 -11.47 11.54
C MET A 141 5.49 -12.61 11.99
N ILE A 142 6.65 -12.32 12.58
CA ILE A 142 7.52 -13.34 13.19
C ILE A 142 6.82 -14.00 14.39
N SER A 143 6.30 -13.21 15.32
CA SER A 143 5.64 -13.70 16.54
C SER A 143 4.42 -14.55 16.24
N SER A 144 3.62 -14.15 15.25
CA SER A 144 2.37 -14.84 14.88
C SER A 144 2.56 -16.21 14.24
N GLN A 145 3.79 -16.60 13.88
CA GLN A 145 4.08 -17.93 13.34
C GLN A 145 4.01 -19.03 14.38
N LYS A 146 4.17 -18.66 15.68
CA LYS A 146 4.05 -19.64 16.76
C LYS A 146 2.64 -20.23 16.78
N GLU A 147 2.56 -21.57 16.92
CA GLU A 147 1.35 -22.39 16.85
C GLU A 147 0.61 -22.37 15.49
N LYS A 148 1.14 -21.62 14.50
CA LYS A 148 0.64 -21.63 13.12
C LYS A 148 1.63 -22.34 12.18
N ASP A 149 2.84 -21.82 12.11
CA ASP A 149 3.90 -22.32 11.22
C ASP A 149 4.87 -23.26 11.95
N PHE A 150 5.03 -23.08 13.25
CA PHE A 150 5.78 -23.98 14.12
C PHE A 150 5.13 -24.12 15.50
N SER A 151 5.33 -25.25 16.16
CA SER A 151 4.78 -25.53 17.50
C SER A 151 5.88 -25.81 18.52
N ASN A 152 5.53 -25.74 19.80
CA ASN A 152 6.43 -25.97 20.92
C ASN A 152 7.66 -25.04 20.85
N SER A 153 8.87 -25.63 20.93
CA SER A 153 10.16 -24.93 20.92
C SER A 153 10.91 -25.06 19.59
N ASN A 154 10.21 -25.34 18.50
CA ASN A 154 10.83 -25.54 17.18
C ASN A 154 11.16 -24.22 16.49
N TYR A 155 11.88 -23.32 17.17
CA TYR A 155 12.25 -22.01 16.64
C TYR A 155 13.10 -22.05 15.36
N ASN A 156 13.68 -23.19 15.01
CA ASN A 156 14.40 -23.38 13.74
C ASN A 156 13.47 -23.40 12.52
N ASP A 157 12.17 -23.62 12.73
CA ASP A 157 11.14 -23.68 11.70
C ASP A 157 10.54 -22.30 11.41
N ILE A 158 11.00 -21.25 12.10
CA ILE A 158 10.60 -19.87 11.80
C ILE A 158 10.91 -19.56 10.33
N LYS A 159 9.88 -19.13 9.62
CA LYS A 159 9.98 -18.69 8.23
C LYS A 159 10.48 -17.26 8.17
N ARG A 160 11.25 -16.98 7.13
CA ARG A 160 11.69 -15.62 6.78
C ARG A 160 10.47 -14.76 6.46
N VAL A 161 10.52 -13.52 6.88
CA VAL A 161 9.47 -12.53 6.66
C VAL A 161 10.04 -11.34 5.89
N TYR A 162 9.30 -10.92 4.87
CA TYR A 162 9.50 -9.65 4.19
C TYR A 162 8.29 -8.75 4.43
N SER A 163 8.52 -7.56 4.96
CA SER A 163 7.52 -6.49 5.07
C SER A 163 7.90 -5.40 4.08
N ILE A 164 7.15 -5.28 2.99
CA ILE A 164 7.44 -4.40 1.85
C ILE A 164 6.45 -3.24 1.90
N TRP A 165 6.97 -2.02 1.96
CA TRP A 165 6.21 -0.79 2.06
C TRP A 165 6.33 0.01 0.79
N VAL A 166 5.20 0.30 0.15
CA VAL A 166 5.11 1.17 -1.03
C VAL A 166 4.58 2.52 -0.55
N CYS A 167 5.46 3.50 -0.44
CA CYS A 167 5.17 4.83 0.07
C CYS A 167 5.06 5.81 -1.10
N MET A 168 3.88 6.39 -1.28
CA MET A 168 3.62 7.37 -2.34
C MET A 168 3.91 8.79 -1.85
N ASN A 169 3.93 9.74 -2.78
CA ASN A 169 4.16 11.18 -2.53
C ASN A 169 5.48 11.48 -1.80
N MET A 170 6.50 10.64 -2.03
CA MET A 170 7.83 10.86 -1.47
C MET A 170 8.58 11.95 -2.26
N PRO A 171 9.54 12.66 -1.62
CA PRO A 171 10.34 13.68 -2.31
C PRO A 171 11.14 13.14 -3.50
N GLU A 172 11.55 11.86 -3.43
CA GLU A 172 12.34 11.19 -4.46
C GLU A 172 12.05 9.68 -4.51
N ASN A 173 12.37 9.04 -5.63
CA ASN A 173 12.29 7.60 -5.79
C ASN A 173 13.41 6.93 -5.00
N SER A 174 13.07 6.03 -4.08
CA SER A 174 14.04 5.31 -3.23
C SER A 174 13.67 3.84 -3.07
N LEU A 175 14.69 3.01 -2.86
CA LEU A 175 14.53 1.59 -2.53
C LEU A 175 15.55 1.23 -1.46
N GLU A 176 15.09 0.87 -0.27
CA GLU A 176 15.92 0.56 0.88
C GLU A 176 15.56 -0.82 1.45
N HIS A 177 16.59 -1.59 1.80
CA HIS A 177 16.45 -2.88 2.46
C HIS A 177 17.06 -2.82 3.87
N ILE A 178 16.24 -3.05 4.89
CA ILE A 178 16.59 -3.01 6.30
C ILE A 178 16.51 -4.43 6.86
N HIS A 179 17.62 -4.92 7.42
CA HIS A 179 17.75 -6.29 7.92
C HIS A 179 18.69 -6.35 9.12
N LEU A 180 18.73 -7.51 9.80
CA LEU A 180 19.60 -7.72 10.94
C LEU A 180 21.05 -7.98 10.49
N VAL A 181 21.98 -7.30 11.15
CA VAL A 181 23.43 -7.52 11.01
C VAL A 181 24.02 -7.97 12.33
N LYS A 182 25.17 -8.65 12.30
CA LYS A 182 25.88 -9.11 13.47
C LYS A 182 27.23 -8.40 13.60
N ASP A 183 27.41 -7.66 14.67
CA ASP A 183 28.67 -7.06 15.05
C ASP A 183 29.35 -7.87 16.18
N SER A 184 30.64 -8.09 16.05
CA SER A 184 31.45 -8.76 17.10
C SER A 184 32.12 -7.72 17.98
N LEU A 185 31.57 -7.48 19.16
CA LEU A 185 32.11 -6.48 20.12
C LEU A 185 33.31 -7.00 20.91
N VAL A 186 33.32 -8.30 21.26
CA VAL A 186 34.42 -8.99 21.94
C VAL A 186 34.48 -10.41 21.40
N ASN A 187 35.57 -10.83 20.85
CA ASN A 187 35.77 -12.15 20.23
C ASN A 187 34.61 -12.62 19.35
N SER A 188 34.86 -13.38 18.34
CA SER A 188 33.83 -13.92 17.46
C SER A 188 33.41 -15.32 17.90
N HIS A 189 32.09 -15.58 17.95
CA HIS A 189 31.52 -16.91 18.12
C HIS A 189 30.57 -17.21 16.96
N ALA A 190 30.66 -18.42 16.42
CA ALA A 190 29.76 -18.87 15.34
C ALA A 190 28.43 -19.34 15.94
N TRP A 191 27.57 -18.37 16.31
CA TRP A 191 26.20 -18.67 16.70
C TRP A 191 25.45 -19.34 15.56
N LYS A 192 24.80 -20.48 15.86
CA LYS A 192 23.95 -21.17 14.90
C LYS A 192 22.61 -20.44 14.83
N GLY A 193 22.05 -20.31 13.63
CA GLY A 193 20.77 -19.65 13.38
C GLY A 193 20.79 -18.85 12.09
N LYS A 194 19.67 -18.19 11.81
CA LYS A 194 19.45 -17.37 10.60
C LYS A 194 19.34 -15.90 11.01
N LEU A 195 20.13 -15.03 10.39
CA LEU A 195 20.01 -13.56 10.59
C LEU A 195 19.02 -12.92 9.63
N ASP A 196 18.69 -13.62 8.56
CA ASP A 196 17.85 -13.17 7.45
C ASP A 196 16.34 -13.42 7.66
N LEU A 197 15.93 -13.66 8.91
CA LEU A 197 14.52 -13.91 9.24
C LEU A 197 13.64 -12.66 9.16
N ILE A 198 14.20 -11.48 9.36
CA ILE A 198 13.50 -10.20 9.37
C ILE A 198 14.04 -9.32 8.25
N ASN A 199 13.15 -8.94 7.34
CA ASN A 199 13.47 -8.07 6.22
C ASN A 199 12.37 -7.02 6.07
N ILE A 200 12.76 -5.74 6.02
CA ILE A 200 11.87 -4.61 5.73
C ILE A 200 12.37 -3.96 4.46
N VAL A 201 11.50 -3.75 3.51
CA VAL A 201 11.82 -3.05 2.27
C VAL A 201 10.96 -1.80 2.18
N MET A 202 11.60 -0.64 2.03
CA MET A 202 10.93 0.64 1.86
C MET A 202 11.10 1.09 0.41
N ILE A 203 9.98 1.27 -0.29
CA ILE A 203 9.92 1.74 -1.69
C ILE A 203 9.28 3.11 -1.67
N GLY A 204 10.07 4.16 -1.89
CA GLY A 204 9.58 5.53 -2.02
C GLY A 204 9.25 5.83 -3.47
N LEU A 205 8.03 6.30 -3.74
CA LEU A 205 7.57 6.73 -5.06
C LEU A 205 7.39 8.25 -5.08
N ALA A 206 8.18 8.93 -5.90
CA ALA A 206 8.01 10.35 -6.17
C ALA A 206 6.71 10.61 -6.97
N GLU A 207 6.20 11.84 -6.92
CA GLU A 207 5.01 12.23 -7.68
C GLU A 207 5.24 12.13 -9.19
N GLU A 208 6.44 12.51 -9.64
CA GLU A 208 6.82 12.41 -11.04
C GLU A 208 7.30 11.01 -11.40
N LEU A 209 6.78 10.48 -12.51
CA LEU A 209 7.16 9.18 -12.99
C LEU A 209 8.62 9.21 -13.49
N PRO A 210 9.51 8.34 -13.00
CA PRO A 210 10.89 8.31 -13.48
C PRO A 210 10.96 7.84 -14.94
N GLU A 211 12.05 8.19 -15.63
CA GLU A 211 12.36 7.66 -16.95
C GLU A 211 12.55 6.13 -16.89
N HIS A 212 12.37 5.46 -18.04
CA HIS A 212 12.52 4.01 -18.15
C HIS A 212 14.01 3.63 -18.14
N GLU A 213 14.56 3.54 -16.93
CA GLU A 213 15.91 3.07 -16.66
C GLU A 213 15.87 1.83 -15.75
N GLU A 214 16.82 0.91 -15.91
CA GLU A 214 16.87 -0.35 -15.14
C GLU A 214 16.82 -0.15 -13.61
N LYS A 215 17.48 0.90 -13.09
CA LYS A 215 17.49 1.22 -11.64
C LYS A 215 16.13 1.68 -11.13
N TYR A 216 15.26 2.24 -11.99
CA TYR A 216 13.95 2.76 -11.64
C TYR A 216 12.80 1.92 -12.19
N GLU A 217 13.08 0.75 -12.75
CA GLU A 217 12.09 -0.12 -13.37
C GLU A 217 10.89 -0.42 -12.45
N LEU A 218 11.17 -0.78 -11.18
CA LEU A 218 10.10 -1.02 -10.19
C LEU A 218 9.33 0.26 -9.85
N HIS A 219 10.03 1.39 -9.67
CA HIS A 219 9.39 2.68 -9.35
C HIS A 219 8.50 3.15 -10.51
N ARG A 220 8.95 2.97 -11.75
CA ARG A 220 8.16 3.32 -12.93
C ARG A 220 6.90 2.47 -13.04
N LEU A 221 6.98 1.16 -12.80
CA LEU A 221 5.81 0.28 -12.79
C LEU A 221 4.82 0.67 -11.70
N LEU A 222 5.27 0.75 -10.44
CA LEU A 222 4.42 1.07 -9.31
C LEU A 222 3.92 2.52 -9.37
N GLY A 223 4.78 3.45 -9.79
CA GLY A 223 4.42 4.84 -10.02
C GLY A 223 3.34 4.98 -11.09
N ALA A 224 3.47 4.29 -12.23
CA ALA A 224 2.43 4.30 -13.25
C ALA A 224 1.12 3.69 -12.73
N LEU A 225 1.18 2.56 -12.03
CA LEU A 225 0.02 1.89 -11.47
C LEU A 225 -0.75 2.79 -10.49
N LEU A 226 -0.05 3.41 -9.54
CA LEU A 226 -0.62 4.17 -8.43
C LEU A 226 -0.76 5.68 -8.70
N SER A 227 -0.23 6.20 -9.82
CA SER A 227 -0.33 7.62 -10.17
C SER A 227 -1.77 8.13 -10.15
N GLN A 228 -1.95 9.32 -9.62
CA GLN A 228 -3.22 10.06 -9.68
C GLN A 228 -3.31 11.02 -10.86
N ASN A 229 -2.22 11.19 -11.63
CA ASN A 229 -2.09 12.16 -12.71
C ASN A 229 -2.13 11.53 -14.10
N LEU A 230 -1.83 10.23 -14.23
CA LEU A 230 -1.89 9.51 -15.51
C LEU A 230 -3.33 9.09 -15.86
N SER A 231 -3.67 9.23 -17.14
CA SER A 231 -4.92 8.69 -17.68
C SER A 231 -4.91 7.16 -17.72
N VAL A 232 -6.09 6.55 -17.82
CA VAL A 232 -6.24 5.08 -17.97
C VAL A 232 -5.38 4.55 -19.12
N ASN A 233 -5.42 5.21 -20.28
CA ASN A 233 -4.68 4.76 -21.46
C ASN A 233 -3.16 4.83 -21.28
N GLU A 234 -2.65 5.89 -20.64
CA GLU A 234 -1.23 6.02 -20.35
C GLU A 234 -0.76 4.91 -19.40
N LYS A 235 -1.50 4.65 -18.31
CA LYS A 235 -1.21 3.56 -17.38
C LYS A 235 -1.19 2.20 -18.07
N LEU A 236 -2.25 1.87 -18.79
CA LEU A 236 -2.36 0.59 -19.49
C LEU A 236 -1.27 0.42 -20.56
N ASN A 237 -0.89 1.52 -21.23
CA ASN A 237 0.21 1.49 -22.21
C ASN A 237 1.57 1.20 -21.54
N ILE A 238 1.89 1.88 -20.45
CA ILE A 238 3.13 1.65 -19.70
C ILE A 238 3.15 0.21 -19.17
N ILE A 239 2.12 -0.19 -18.42
CA ILE A 239 2.07 -1.49 -17.73
C ILE A 239 2.07 -2.65 -18.75
N GLY A 240 1.31 -2.54 -19.84
CA GLY A 240 1.20 -3.58 -20.85
C GLY A 240 2.41 -3.70 -21.76
N ASN A 241 2.93 -2.57 -22.24
CA ASN A 241 3.98 -2.58 -23.26
C ASN A 241 5.41 -2.61 -22.71
N GLU A 242 5.63 -1.96 -21.54
CA GLU A 242 6.97 -1.91 -20.96
C GLU A 242 7.24 -3.12 -20.05
N TYR A 243 6.19 -3.69 -19.41
CA TYR A 243 6.33 -4.76 -18.41
C TYR A 243 5.71 -6.10 -18.83
N ASP A 244 5.11 -6.18 -20.03
CA ASP A 244 4.49 -7.40 -20.56
C ASP A 244 3.47 -8.03 -19.59
N ILE A 245 2.75 -7.17 -18.82
CA ILE A 245 1.73 -7.60 -17.87
C ILE A 245 0.42 -7.82 -18.63
N PRO A 246 -0.23 -8.98 -18.49
CA PRO A 246 -1.50 -9.26 -19.16
C PRO A 246 -2.59 -8.26 -18.76
N MET A 247 -3.22 -7.65 -19.76
CA MET A 247 -4.30 -6.67 -19.60
C MET A 247 -5.67 -7.38 -19.63
N GLU A 248 -5.96 -8.22 -18.64
CA GLU A 248 -7.25 -8.86 -18.47
C GLU A 248 -8.37 -7.82 -18.22
N GLU A 249 -9.62 -8.18 -18.45
CA GLU A 249 -10.74 -7.25 -18.35
C GLU A 249 -10.87 -6.67 -16.93
N ASP A 250 -10.77 -7.52 -15.91
CA ASP A 250 -10.82 -7.12 -14.51
C ASP A 250 -9.69 -6.14 -14.14
N PHE A 251 -8.48 -6.36 -14.67
CA PHE A 251 -7.35 -5.44 -14.46
C PHE A 251 -7.64 -4.07 -15.05
N ARG A 252 -8.13 -4.04 -16.29
CA ARG A 252 -8.51 -2.79 -16.97
C ARG A 252 -9.61 -2.05 -16.22
N GLU A 253 -10.61 -2.77 -15.73
CA GLU A 253 -11.68 -2.22 -14.92
C GLU A 253 -11.17 -1.61 -13.64
N ASP A 254 -10.33 -2.32 -12.86
CA ASP A 254 -9.76 -1.82 -11.62
C ASP A 254 -8.91 -0.56 -11.84
N VAL A 255 -8.08 -0.51 -12.90
CA VAL A 255 -7.31 0.68 -13.29
C VAL A 255 -8.25 1.84 -13.65
N SER A 256 -9.32 1.57 -14.42
CA SER A 256 -10.28 2.60 -14.83
C SER A 256 -11.02 3.18 -13.62
N VAL A 257 -11.51 2.33 -12.74
CA VAL A 257 -12.21 2.76 -11.51
C VAL A 257 -11.29 3.60 -10.63
N MET A 258 -10.04 3.18 -10.43
CA MET A 258 -9.07 3.90 -9.62
C MET A 258 -8.75 5.28 -10.21
N CYS A 259 -8.58 5.42 -11.54
CA CYS A 259 -8.38 6.70 -12.20
C CYS A 259 -9.59 7.64 -12.00
N ASN A 260 -10.81 7.12 -12.17
CA ASN A 260 -12.03 7.89 -11.97
C ASN A 260 -12.21 8.36 -10.53
N LEU A 261 -11.83 7.53 -9.54
CA LEU A 261 -11.82 7.89 -8.12
C LEU A 261 -10.81 8.98 -7.84
N SER A 262 -9.58 8.87 -8.35
CA SER A 262 -8.52 9.89 -8.21
C SER A 262 -8.96 11.24 -8.74
N GLN A 263 -9.54 11.27 -9.95
CA GLN A 263 -10.04 12.50 -10.54
C GLN A 263 -11.13 13.15 -9.69
N LYS A 264 -12.11 12.36 -9.21
CA LYS A 264 -13.18 12.85 -8.34
C LYS A 264 -12.68 13.36 -6.99
N ILE A 265 -11.66 12.72 -6.41
CA ILE A 265 -11.02 13.17 -5.16
C ILE A 265 -10.36 14.54 -5.39
N LYS A 266 -9.59 14.68 -6.50
CA LYS A 266 -8.92 15.92 -6.87
C LYS A 266 -9.94 17.06 -7.12
N GLU A 267 -10.99 16.82 -7.90
CA GLU A 267 -12.05 17.80 -8.15
C GLU A 267 -12.75 18.24 -6.86
N THR A 268 -13.06 17.29 -5.99
CA THR A 268 -13.70 17.57 -4.69
C THR A 268 -12.76 18.39 -3.77
N GLY A 269 -11.46 18.05 -3.74
CA GLY A 269 -10.45 18.80 -2.97
C GLY A 269 -10.30 20.24 -3.45
N ILE A 270 -10.26 20.46 -4.78
CA ILE A 270 -10.21 21.81 -5.38
C ILE A 270 -11.46 22.61 -5.03
N GLU A 271 -12.64 21.97 -5.08
CA GLU A 271 -13.91 22.62 -4.73
C GLU A 271 -13.95 23.04 -3.25
N ILE A 272 -13.48 22.17 -2.35
CA ILE A 272 -13.39 22.46 -0.92
C ILE A 272 -12.42 23.61 -0.68
N GLY A 273 -11.19 23.52 -1.22
CA GLY A 273 -10.19 24.58 -1.05
C GLY A 273 -10.64 25.94 -1.60
N LYS A 274 -11.40 25.97 -2.70
CA LYS A 274 -12.03 27.19 -3.21
C LYS A 274 -13.06 27.74 -2.23
N LYS A 275 -13.93 26.89 -1.67
CA LYS A 275 -14.92 27.32 -0.67
C LYS A 275 -14.28 27.87 0.58
N GLU A 276 -13.26 27.20 1.11
CA GLU A 276 -12.50 27.66 2.28
C GLU A 276 -11.82 29.03 2.03
N MET A 277 -11.22 29.18 0.84
CA MET A 277 -10.61 30.46 0.44
C MET A 277 -11.63 31.59 0.40
N ILE A 278 -12.82 31.35 -0.20
CA ILE A 278 -13.92 32.31 -0.29
C ILE A 278 -14.37 32.75 1.13
N VAL A 279 -14.62 31.79 2.01
CA VAL A 279 -15.04 32.07 3.40
C VAL A 279 -13.96 32.85 4.14
N LYS A 280 -12.69 32.48 3.98
CA LYS A 280 -11.56 33.17 4.60
C LYS A 280 -11.37 34.60 4.06
N MET A 281 -11.58 34.84 2.78
CA MET A 281 -11.56 36.19 2.20
C MET A 281 -12.70 37.03 2.74
N HIS A 282 -13.92 36.49 2.81
CA HIS A 282 -15.07 37.17 3.38
C HIS A 282 -14.85 37.54 4.85
N SER A 283 -14.32 36.62 5.67
CA SER A 283 -13.99 36.89 7.08
C SER A 283 -12.91 37.98 7.27
N LYS A 284 -12.09 38.22 6.25
CA LYS A 284 -11.10 39.32 6.21
C LYS A 284 -11.66 40.64 5.68
N GLY A 285 -12.94 40.72 5.34
CA GLY A 285 -13.62 41.93 4.93
C GLY A 285 -13.59 42.24 3.43
N TYR A 286 -13.22 41.27 2.58
CA TYR A 286 -13.35 41.42 1.12
C TYR A 286 -14.83 41.42 0.73
N THR A 287 -15.21 42.25 -0.25
CA THR A 287 -16.57 42.28 -0.80
C THR A 287 -16.82 41.07 -1.69
N THR A 288 -18.11 40.69 -1.84
CA THR A 288 -18.50 39.58 -2.75
C THR A 288 -18.02 39.78 -4.18
N ALA A 289 -18.06 41.02 -4.69
CA ALA A 289 -17.51 41.38 -6.00
C ALA A 289 -16.00 41.16 -6.12
N GLN A 290 -15.23 41.52 -5.09
CA GLN A 290 -13.77 41.27 -5.08
C GLN A 290 -13.45 39.77 -5.00
N ILE A 291 -14.21 39.01 -4.21
CA ILE A 291 -14.04 37.56 -4.09
C ILE A 291 -14.40 36.88 -5.41
N ALA A 292 -15.48 37.31 -6.07
CA ALA A 292 -15.94 36.80 -7.36
C ALA A 292 -14.89 36.98 -8.47
N ASP A 293 -14.27 38.16 -8.51
CA ASP A 293 -13.18 38.46 -9.45
C ASP A 293 -11.96 37.54 -9.24
N VAL A 294 -11.51 37.39 -8.00
CA VAL A 294 -10.37 36.53 -7.65
C VAL A 294 -10.68 35.03 -7.85
N ALA A 295 -11.88 34.60 -7.50
CA ALA A 295 -12.27 33.19 -7.61
C ALA A 295 -12.67 32.77 -9.04
N GLY A 296 -12.88 33.73 -9.93
CA GLY A 296 -13.40 33.49 -11.30
C GLY A 296 -14.80 32.90 -11.29
N MET A 297 -15.68 33.38 -10.38
CA MET A 297 -17.02 32.89 -10.15
C MET A 297 -18.04 34.05 -10.19
N GLU A 298 -19.32 33.72 -10.40
CA GLU A 298 -20.37 34.72 -10.32
C GLU A 298 -20.63 35.14 -8.87
N GLU A 299 -20.96 36.44 -8.63
CA GLU A 299 -21.23 36.97 -7.28
C GLU A 299 -22.33 36.18 -6.56
N LYS A 300 -23.37 35.75 -7.26
CA LYS A 300 -24.43 34.88 -6.69
C LYS A 300 -23.92 33.59 -6.11
N GLN A 301 -22.94 32.98 -6.75
CA GLN A 301 -22.32 31.72 -6.26
C GLN A 301 -21.50 31.98 -5.00
N ILE A 302 -20.81 33.12 -4.95
CA ILE A 302 -20.08 33.56 -3.76
C ILE A 302 -21.02 33.79 -2.59
N GLU A 303 -22.14 34.51 -2.82
CA GLU A 303 -23.17 34.75 -1.80
C GLU A 303 -23.76 33.44 -1.25
N GLU A 304 -24.04 32.46 -2.10
CA GLU A 304 -24.53 31.15 -1.69
C GLU A 304 -23.51 30.39 -0.83
N ILE A 305 -22.23 30.42 -1.21
CA ILE A 305 -21.15 29.76 -0.45
C ILE A 305 -21.01 30.40 0.95
N ILE A 306 -20.99 31.74 1.04
CA ILE A 306 -20.89 32.47 2.30
C ILE A 306 -22.12 32.19 3.18
N LYS A 307 -23.32 32.31 2.62
CA LYS A 307 -24.57 32.01 3.34
C LYS A 307 -24.61 30.58 3.90
N ASN A 308 -24.12 29.62 3.13
CA ASN A 308 -24.06 28.23 3.57
C ASN A 308 -22.99 28.01 4.65
N ALA A 309 -21.91 28.79 4.65
CA ALA A 309 -20.89 28.77 5.71
C ALA A 309 -21.40 29.41 7.02
N ASP A 310 -22.14 30.53 6.96
CA ASP A 310 -22.69 31.22 8.12
C ASP A 310 -23.84 30.44 8.80
N LEU A 311 -24.45 29.49 8.12
CA LEU A 311 -25.48 28.59 8.65
C LEU A 311 -24.92 27.41 9.46
N LEU A 312 -23.60 27.29 9.59
CA LEU A 312 -22.96 26.26 10.35
C LEU A 312 -22.65 26.73 11.77
N PRO A 313 -23.19 26.10 12.82
CA PRO A 313 -22.80 26.43 14.19
C PRO A 313 -21.33 26.10 14.42
N ALA A 314 -20.62 27.02 15.09
CA ALA A 314 -19.21 26.91 15.47
C ALA A 314 -18.95 25.68 16.34
#